data_72409a37159b888ff8cafe443da22810
#
_entry.id   72409a37159b888ff8cafe443da22810
#
_cell.length_a   1.000
_cell.length_b   1.000
_cell.length_c   1.000
_cell.angle_alpha   90.00
_cell.angle_beta   90.00
_cell.angle_gamma   90.00
#
_symmetry.space_group_name_H-M   'P 1'
#
loop_
_entity.id
_entity.type
_entity.pdbx_description
1 polymer ?
#
loop_
_entity_poly.entity_id
_entity_poly.type
_entity_poly.pdbx_seq_one_letter_code
_entity_poly.pdbx_strand_id
1 'polypeptide(L)'
;MHVIDVNSGNRSKGSDAQEKTAIDVNTAAADEIARQLRLRDMGGIIVVDFIDMAEAANRQKLFEHMTKAMANDRAKHNILPLSKFGLMQITRQRVRPAMDVDTSEACPTCFGTGTIKPSILFTDSLEGKIDCLVNKHNVKKFALHVHPYVAASVSYTHLRAHETKA
;
A
#
# COMPACT_ATOMS: atom_id res chain seq x y z
N MET A 1 -14.21 -0.30 -11.33
CA MET A 1 -13.47 0.36 -12.40
C MET A 1 -12.04 0.57 -11.93
N HIS A 2 -11.06 0.29 -12.79
CA HIS A 2 -9.64 0.51 -12.50
C HIS A 2 -9.09 1.53 -13.47
N VAL A 3 -8.25 2.43 -12.99
CA VAL A 3 -7.57 3.43 -13.82
C VAL A 3 -6.07 3.25 -13.63
N ILE A 4 -5.34 3.26 -14.74
CA ILE A 4 -3.89 3.10 -14.79
C ILE A 4 -3.33 4.27 -15.59
N ASP A 5 -2.41 5.01 -15.00
CA ASP A 5 -1.70 6.12 -15.62
C ASP A 5 -0.26 5.71 -15.96
N VAL A 6 0.19 6.04 -17.18
CA VAL A 6 1.52 5.71 -17.68
C VAL A 6 2.34 6.97 -17.84
N ASN A 7 3.45 7.04 -17.10
CA ASN A 7 4.36 8.19 -17.08
C ASN A 7 5.75 7.83 -17.62
N SER A 8 6.34 8.73 -18.42
CA SER A 8 7.68 8.55 -18.99
C SER A 8 8.83 8.85 -18.02
N GLY A 9 8.52 9.49 -16.89
CA GLY A 9 9.55 9.98 -15.99
C GLY A 9 10.50 10.98 -16.70
N ASN A 10 11.80 10.93 -16.36
CA ASN A 10 12.82 11.89 -16.86
C ASN A 10 13.41 11.50 -18.24
N ARG A 11 12.70 10.75 -19.10
CA ARG A 11 13.23 10.22 -20.38
C ARG A 11 13.04 11.13 -21.59
N SER A 12 12.40 12.29 -21.48
CA SER A 12 12.12 13.19 -22.62
C SER A 12 13.36 13.97 -23.06
N LYS A 13 13.88 13.66 -24.26
CA LYS A 13 14.95 14.44 -24.91
C LYS A 13 14.55 14.72 -26.37
N GLY A 14 14.16 15.96 -26.68
CA GLY A 14 13.90 16.45 -28.05
C GLY A 14 12.61 15.93 -28.69
N SER A 15 12.01 16.70 -29.64
CA SER A 15 10.68 16.39 -30.19
C SER A 15 10.60 15.07 -30.97
N ASP A 16 11.58 14.74 -31.82
CA ASP A 16 11.58 13.50 -32.59
C ASP A 16 11.95 12.27 -31.74
N ALA A 17 12.76 12.49 -30.70
CA ALA A 17 13.07 11.47 -29.69
C ALA A 17 11.87 11.24 -28.75
N GLN A 18 10.97 12.21 -28.59
CA GLN A 18 9.82 12.13 -27.69
C GLN A 18 8.79 11.12 -28.17
N GLU A 19 8.43 11.12 -29.46
CA GLU A 19 7.48 10.15 -30.03
C GLU A 19 8.02 8.70 -29.96
N LYS A 20 9.31 8.51 -30.27
CA LYS A 20 9.96 7.18 -30.09
C LYS A 20 9.99 6.73 -28.65
N THR A 21 10.34 7.65 -27.75
CA THR A 21 10.33 7.34 -26.31
C THR A 21 8.92 7.02 -25.82
N ALA A 22 7.90 7.75 -26.29
CA ALA A 22 6.51 7.50 -25.92
C ALA A 22 6.05 6.09 -26.34
N ILE A 23 6.35 5.65 -27.57
CA ILE A 23 5.96 4.32 -28.03
C ILE A 23 6.71 3.22 -27.29
N ASP A 24 8.01 3.40 -27.00
CA ASP A 24 8.81 2.41 -26.27
C ASP A 24 8.29 2.25 -24.82
N VAL A 25 8.01 3.37 -24.14
CA VAL A 25 7.47 3.33 -22.77
C VAL A 25 6.07 2.74 -22.75
N ASN A 26 5.21 3.16 -23.68
CA ASN A 26 3.84 2.65 -23.77
C ASN A 26 3.81 1.15 -24.07
N THR A 27 4.70 0.66 -24.93
CA THR A 27 4.82 -0.76 -25.27
C THR A 27 5.26 -1.58 -24.04
N ALA A 28 6.29 -1.12 -23.35
CA ALA A 28 6.74 -1.77 -22.13
C ALA A 28 5.66 -1.75 -21.02
N ALA A 29 4.93 -0.64 -20.91
CA ALA A 29 3.80 -0.52 -20.00
C ALA A 29 2.67 -1.48 -20.36
N ALA A 30 2.35 -1.65 -21.65
CA ALA A 30 1.31 -2.57 -22.10
C ALA A 30 1.61 -4.02 -21.72
N ASP A 31 2.87 -4.47 -21.85
CA ASP A 31 3.31 -5.80 -21.44
C ASP A 31 3.13 -6.00 -19.94
N GLU A 32 3.56 -5.03 -19.13
CA GLU A 32 3.42 -5.12 -17.67
C GLU A 32 1.95 -5.02 -17.22
N ILE A 33 1.15 -4.16 -17.84
CA ILE A 33 -0.29 -4.08 -17.58
C ILE A 33 -0.96 -5.42 -17.86
N ALA A 34 -0.71 -6.02 -19.03
CA ALA A 34 -1.27 -7.33 -19.37
C ALA A 34 -0.85 -8.40 -18.35
N ARG A 35 0.40 -8.35 -17.87
CA ARG A 35 0.90 -9.24 -16.83
C ARG A 35 0.18 -9.03 -15.51
N GLN A 36 0.02 -7.78 -15.06
CA GLN A 36 -0.64 -7.43 -13.80
C GLN A 36 -2.14 -7.75 -13.80
N LEU A 37 -2.83 -7.55 -14.91
CA LEU A 37 -4.25 -7.93 -15.06
C LEU A 37 -4.47 -9.43 -14.82
N ARG A 38 -3.55 -10.28 -15.31
CA ARG A 38 -3.58 -11.73 -15.09
C ARG A 38 -3.21 -12.11 -13.65
N LEU A 39 -2.12 -11.53 -13.11
CA LEU A 39 -1.62 -11.87 -11.77
C LEU A 39 -2.61 -11.52 -10.68
N ARG A 40 -3.21 -10.34 -10.77
CA ARG A 40 -4.17 -9.83 -9.78
C ARG A 40 -5.61 -10.22 -10.06
N ASP A 41 -5.86 -10.94 -11.17
CA ASP A 41 -7.19 -11.26 -11.68
C ASP A 41 -8.13 -10.03 -11.69
N MET A 42 -7.60 -8.91 -12.19
CA MET A 42 -8.36 -7.65 -12.26
C MET A 42 -9.45 -7.78 -13.31
N GLY A 43 -10.68 -7.50 -12.93
CA GLY A 43 -11.83 -7.58 -13.81
C GLY A 43 -12.70 -6.33 -13.75
N GLY A 44 -13.66 -6.23 -14.67
CA GLY A 44 -14.51 -5.09 -14.89
C GLY A 44 -13.97 -4.15 -15.97
N ILE A 45 -14.24 -2.87 -15.83
CA ILE A 45 -13.77 -1.83 -16.77
C ILE A 45 -12.41 -1.33 -16.27
N ILE A 46 -11.41 -1.38 -17.15
CA ILE A 46 -10.05 -0.91 -16.92
C ILE A 46 -9.79 0.17 -17.97
N VAL A 47 -9.40 1.35 -17.52
CA VAL A 47 -9.01 2.48 -18.37
C VAL A 47 -7.52 2.70 -18.18
N VAL A 48 -6.79 2.66 -19.28
CA VAL A 48 -5.34 2.93 -19.29
C VAL A 48 -5.12 4.26 -20.00
N ASP A 49 -4.43 5.17 -19.32
CA ASP A 49 -3.99 6.45 -19.85
C ASP A 49 -2.54 6.31 -20.29
N PHE A 50 -2.33 6.14 -21.61
CA PHE A 50 -1.02 6.03 -22.21
C PHE A 50 -0.47 7.42 -22.54
N ILE A 51 0.85 7.50 -22.63
CA ILE A 51 1.51 8.74 -23.06
C ILE A 51 1.01 9.10 -24.45
N ASP A 52 0.63 10.37 -24.65
CA ASP A 52 0.12 10.88 -25.91
C ASP A 52 1.07 10.62 -27.09
N MET A 53 0.51 10.16 -28.19
CA MET A 53 1.21 9.91 -29.44
C MET A 53 0.51 10.66 -30.58
N ALA A 54 1.26 11.50 -31.28
CA ALA A 54 0.75 12.28 -32.40
C ALA A 54 0.36 11.39 -33.60
N GLU A 55 1.20 10.40 -33.91
CA GLU A 55 1.01 9.53 -35.08
C GLU A 55 -0.07 8.47 -34.88
N ALA A 56 -1.06 8.41 -35.80
CA ALA A 56 -2.09 7.39 -35.77
C ALA A 56 -1.50 5.97 -35.95
N ALA A 57 -0.41 5.84 -36.73
CA ALA A 57 0.28 4.58 -36.92
C ALA A 57 0.84 4.00 -35.63
N ASN A 58 1.39 4.85 -34.75
CA ASN A 58 1.93 4.44 -33.48
C ASN A 58 0.83 4.04 -32.49
N ARG A 59 -0.31 4.75 -32.50
CA ARG A 59 -1.50 4.35 -31.72
C ARG A 59 -2.03 2.98 -32.16
N GLN A 60 -2.05 2.72 -33.46
CA GLN A 60 -2.48 1.42 -33.99
C GLN A 60 -1.49 0.30 -33.58
N LYS A 61 -0.19 0.54 -33.68
CA LYS A 61 0.85 -0.42 -33.24
C LYS A 61 0.70 -0.78 -31.77
N LEU A 62 0.46 0.23 -30.90
CA LEU A 62 0.25 -0.02 -29.49
C LEU A 62 -1.01 -0.85 -29.22
N PHE A 63 -2.11 -0.57 -29.92
CA PHE A 63 -3.34 -1.37 -29.84
C PHE A 63 -3.11 -2.83 -30.23
N GLU A 64 -2.41 -3.06 -31.33
CA GLU A 64 -2.06 -4.41 -31.78
C GLU A 64 -1.14 -5.12 -30.83
N HIS A 65 -0.16 -4.39 -30.24
CA HIS A 65 0.74 -4.93 -29.25
C HIS A 65 -0.03 -5.36 -27.97
N MET A 66 -0.91 -4.49 -27.46
CA MET A 66 -1.74 -4.82 -26.30
C MET A 66 -2.64 -6.04 -26.57
N THR A 67 -3.23 -6.11 -27.76
CA THR A 67 -4.05 -7.26 -28.17
C THR A 67 -3.23 -8.55 -28.17
N LYS A 68 -1.98 -8.52 -28.66
CA LYS A 68 -1.06 -9.67 -28.61
C LYS A 68 -0.66 -10.03 -27.19
N ALA A 69 -0.35 -9.04 -26.35
CA ALA A 69 0.03 -9.27 -24.95
C ALA A 69 -1.10 -9.91 -24.13
N MET A 70 -2.36 -9.59 -24.47
CA MET A 70 -3.54 -10.16 -23.82
C MET A 70 -4.03 -11.47 -24.47
N ALA A 71 -3.51 -11.90 -25.61
CA ALA A 71 -3.97 -13.10 -26.32
C ALA A 71 -3.89 -14.38 -25.48
N ASN A 72 -2.93 -14.48 -24.55
CA ASN A 72 -2.75 -15.62 -23.66
C ASN A 72 -3.59 -15.54 -22.37
N ASP A 73 -4.47 -14.53 -22.23
CA ASP A 73 -5.33 -14.43 -21.07
C ASP A 73 -6.52 -15.40 -21.18
N ARG A 74 -6.73 -16.21 -20.13
CA ARG A 74 -7.86 -17.14 -20.05
C ARG A 74 -9.21 -16.46 -19.81
N ALA A 75 -9.17 -15.24 -19.29
CA ALA A 75 -10.37 -14.45 -19.04
C ALA A 75 -10.92 -13.87 -20.32
N LYS A 76 -12.24 -13.88 -20.48
CA LYS A 76 -12.90 -13.15 -21.59
C LYS A 76 -12.62 -11.65 -21.43
N HIS A 77 -12.08 -11.05 -22.46
CA HIS A 77 -11.75 -9.64 -22.48
C HIS A 77 -12.07 -9.02 -23.83
N ASN A 78 -12.28 -7.72 -23.83
CA ASN A 78 -12.45 -6.90 -25.02
C ASN A 78 -11.63 -5.63 -24.87
N ILE A 79 -10.87 -5.28 -25.90
CA ILE A 79 -9.98 -4.12 -25.93
C ILE A 79 -10.51 -3.17 -26.98
N LEU A 80 -10.75 -1.92 -26.62
CA LEU A 80 -11.14 -0.88 -27.56
C LEU A 80 -9.88 -0.14 -28.06
N PRO A 81 -9.89 0.31 -29.34
CA PRO A 81 -8.79 1.10 -29.90
C PRO A 81 -8.49 2.34 -29.05
N LEU A 82 -7.24 2.81 -29.10
CA LEU A 82 -6.85 4.04 -28.44
C LEU A 82 -7.67 5.23 -28.92
N SER A 83 -8.12 6.04 -28.00
CA SER A 83 -8.71 7.34 -28.29
C SER A 83 -7.63 8.32 -28.79
N LYS A 84 -8.05 9.48 -29.33
CA LYS A 84 -7.14 10.56 -29.71
C LYS A 84 -6.35 11.14 -28.50
N PHE A 85 -6.85 10.91 -27.30
CA PHE A 85 -6.30 11.37 -26.01
C PHE A 85 -5.49 10.28 -25.28
N GLY A 86 -4.96 9.28 -25.98
CA GLY A 86 -4.14 8.24 -25.34
C GLY A 86 -4.90 7.21 -24.48
N LEU A 87 -6.23 7.34 -24.34
CA LEU A 87 -7.01 6.43 -23.50
C LEU A 87 -7.33 5.13 -24.20
N MET A 88 -7.00 4.00 -23.55
CA MET A 88 -7.40 2.66 -23.98
C MET A 88 -8.36 2.06 -22.94
N GLN A 89 -9.47 1.54 -23.38
CA GLN A 89 -10.44 0.86 -22.54
C GLN A 89 -10.35 -0.65 -22.74
N ILE A 90 -10.26 -1.37 -21.63
CA ILE A 90 -10.26 -2.83 -21.59
C ILE A 90 -11.40 -3.27 -20.69
N THR A 91 -12.22 -4.19 -21.17
CA THR A 91 -13.23 -4.87 -20.37
C THR A 91 -12.80 -6.32 -20.18
N ARG A 92 -12.66 -6.76 -18.94
CA ARG A 92 -12.19 -8.11 -18.59
C ARG A 92 -13.11 -8.75 -17.56
N GLN A 93 -13.44 -10.02 -17.74
CA GLN A 93 -14.18 -10.80 -16.75
C GLN A 93 -13.22 -11.35 -15.70
N ARG A 94 -13.60 -11.34 -14.42
CA ARG A 94 -12.85 -12.04 -13.38
C ARG A 94 -13.00 -13.54 -13.55
N VAL A 95 -11.91 -14.28 -13.35
CA VAL A 95 -11.90 -15.73 -13.39
C VAL A 95 -12.20 -16.30 -12.00
N ARG A 96 -11.78 -15.60 -10.94
CA ARG A 96 -11.97 -16.02 -9.54
C ARG A 96 -12.94 -15.09 -8.82
N PRO A 97 -13.74 -15.58 -7.88
CA PRO A 97 -14.52 -14.71 -7.01
C PRO A 97 -13.58 -13.79 -6.20
N ALA A 98 -14.04 -12.59 -5.90
CA ALA A 98 -13.30 -11.71 -4.99
C ALA A 98 -13.24 -12.38 -3.61
N MET A 99 -12.03 -12.57 -3.09
CA MET A 99 -11.82 -12.97 -1.70
C MET A 99 -11.46 -11.71 -0.92
N ASP A 100 -12.37 -11.30 -0.05
CA ASP A 100 -12.05 -10.32 0.98
C ASP A 100 -11.37 -11.07 2.13
N VAL A 101 -10.06 -10.95 2.21
CA VAL A 101 -9.30 -11.43 3.36
C VAL A 101 -9.12 -10.24 4.29
N ASP A 102 -9.82 -10.26 5.42
CA ASP A 102 -9.59 -9.29 6.47
C ASP A 102 -8.24 -9.62 7.13
N THR A 103 -7.25 -8.80 6.82
CA THR A 103 -5.89 -8.90 7.40
C THR A 103 -5.71 -7.93 8.56
N SER A 104 -6.78 -7.26 8.99
CA SER A 104 -6.73 -6.34 10.11
C SER A 104 -6.68 -7.10 11.42
N GLU A 105 -5.78 -6.68 12.30
CA GLU A 105 -5.70 -7.15 13.68
C GLU A 105 -6.05 -6.00 14.61
N ALA A 106 -6.66 -6.34 15.75
CA ALA A 106 -6.91 -5.32 16.77
C ALA A 106 -5.58 -4.72 17.27
N CYS A 107 -5.48 -3.39 17.22
CA CYS A 107 -4.28 -2.71 17.69
C CYS A 107 -3.99 -3.08 19.16
N PRO A 108 -2.81 -3.63 19.51
CA PRO A 108 -2.49 -4.07 20.87
C PRO A 108 -2.44 -2.90 21.87
N THR A 109 -2.33 -1.67 21.40
CA THR A 109 -2.26 -0.47 22.26
C THR A 109 -3.64 0.07 22.61
N CYS A 110 -4.55 0.15 21.64
CA CYS A 110 -5.89 0.74 21.87
C CYS A 110 -7.03 -0.28 21.81
N PHE A 111 -6.75 -1.55 21.47
CA PHE A 111 -7.74 -2.63 21.36
C PHE A 111 -8.94 -2.27 20.45
N GLY A 112 -8.67 -1.50 19.39
CA GLY A 112 -9.69 -1.07 18.43
C GLY A 112 -10.42 0.23 18.77
N THR A 113 -10.12 0.88 19.90
CA THR A 113 -10.76 2.16 20.28
C THR A 113 -10.29 3.36 19.46
N GLY A 114 -9.15 3.25 18.76
CA GLY A 114 -8.54 4.35 17.99
C GLY A 114 -7.93 5.47 18.86
N THR A 115 -8.10 5.40 20.18
CA THR A 115 -7.60 6.40 21.13
C THR A 115 -6.77 5.74 22.22
N ILE A 116 -5.70 6.41 22.64
CA ILE A 116 -4.86 6.01 23.78
C ILE A 116 -4.86 7.12 24.82
N LYS A 117 -4.65 6.76 26.09
CA LYS A 117 -4.45 7.77 27.12
C LYS A 117 -3.18 8.59 26.82
N PRO A 118 -3.18 9.89 27.13
CA PRO A 118 -1.99 10.72 26.94
C PRO A 118 -0.77 10.11 27.64
N SER A 119 0.35 10.03 26.94
CA SER A 119 1.59 9.45 27.48
C SER A 119 2.14 10.21 28.67
N ILE A 120 1.85 11.52 28.75
CA ILE A 120 2.26 12.38 29.87
C ILE A 120 1.64 11.97 31.21
N LEU A 121 0.44 11.37 31.20
CA LEU A 121 -0.24 10.89 32.40
C LEU A 121 0.09 9.44 32.73
N PHE A 122 0.96 8.79 31.94
CA PHE A 122 1.27 7.38 32.13
C PHE A 122 2.07 7.14 33.42
N THR A 123 3.07 7.98 33.72
CA THR A 123 3.89 7.92 34.92
C THR A 123 3.05 8.09 36.15
N ASP A 124 2.21 9.11 36.21
CA ASP A 124 1.32 9.39 37.35
C ASP A 124 0.31 8.23 37.58
N SER A 125 -0.22 7.66 36.50
CA SER A 125 -1.11 6.50 36.59
C SER A 125 -0.37 5.25 37.10
N LEU A 126 0.89 5.08 36.72
CA LEU A 126 1.73 3.97 37.17
C LEU A 126 2.07 4.10 38.65
N GLU A 127 2.50 5.29 39.08
CA GLU A 127 2.79 5.62 40.49
C GLU A 127 1.57 5.40 41.37
N GLY A 128 0.40 5.90 40.95
CA GLY A 128 -0.84 5.69 41.71
C GLY A 128 -1.23 4.20 41.83
N LYS A 129 -0.92 3.36 40.85
CA LYS A 129 -1.14 1.91 40.93
C LYS A 129 -0.14 1.25 41.90
N ILE A 130 1.13 1.65 41.86
CA ILE A 130 2.17 1.15 42.76
C ILE A 130 1.83 1.53 44.19
N ASP A 131 1.48 2.76 44.46
CA ASP A 131 1.05 3.24 45.77
C ASP A 131 -0.17 2.48 46.32
N CYS A 132 -1.13 2.19 45.42
CA CYS A 132 -2.28 1.39 45.83
C CYS A 132 -1.87 -0.05 46.22
N LEU A 133 -0.96 -0.68 45.46
CA LEU A 133 -0.48 -2.02 45.79
C LEU A 133 0.33 -2.05 47.09
N VAL A 134 1.20 -1.08 47.33
CA VAL A 134 2.05 -1.01 48.48
C VAL A 134 1.25 -0.60 49.72
N ASN A 135 0.49 0.49 49.65
CA ASN A 135 -0.14 1.10 50.85
C ASN A 135 -1.51 0.48 51.17
N LYS A 136 -2.33 0.13 50.17
CA LYS A 136 -3.65 -0.45 50.42
C LYS A 136 -3.65 -1.98 50.49
N HIS A 137 -2.84 -2.64 49.66
CA HIS A 137 -2.79 -4.10 49.62
C HIS A 137 -1.60 -4.68 50.34
N ASN A 138 -0.72 -3.85 50.92
CA ASN A 138 0.45 -4.23 51.72
C ASN A 138 1.38 -5.22 51.00
N VAL A 139 1.48 -5.09 49.64
CA VAL A 139 2.31 -5.96 48.80
C VAL A 139 3.77 -5.54 48.93
N LYS A 140 4.59 -6.40 49.51
CA LYS A 140 6.02 -6.10 49.79
C LYS A 140 6.96 -6.43 48.64
N LYS A 141 6.54 -7.27 47.68
CA LYS A 141 7.33 -7.65 46.50
C LYS A 141 6.43 -7.77 45.30
N PHE A 142 6.76 -7.11 44.21
CA PHE A 142 6.07 -7.23 42.91
C PHE A 142 7.07 -7.05 41.78
N ALA A 143 6.78 -7.60 40.62
CA ALA A 143 7.53 -7.39 39.38
C ALA A 143 6.70 -6.52 38.45
N LEU A 144 7.32 -5.47 37.94
CA LEU A 144 6.69 -4.56 36.95
C LEU A 144 7.26 -4.82 35.58
N HIS A 145 6.41 -5.32 34.68
CA HIS A 145 6.76 -5.51 33.27
C HIS A 145 6.30 -4.31 32.45
N VAL A 146 7.23 -3.57 31.91
CA VAL A 146 6.96 -2.37 31.08
C VAL A 146 7.72 -2.45 29.77
N HIS A 147 7.26 -1.67 28.79
CA HIS A 147 7.98 -1.54 27.54
C HIS A 147 9.37 -0.92 27.75
N PRO A 148 10.43 -1.32 27.03
CA PRO A 148 11.80 -0.82 27.20
C PRO A 148 11.92 0.71 27.18
N TYR A 149 11.15 1.41 26.33
CA TYR A 149 11.12 2.88 26.30
C TYR A 149 10.60 3.50 27.60
N VAL A 150 9.62 2.86 28.23
CA VAL A 150 9.09 3.31 29.54
C VAL A 150 10.12 3.07 30.64
N ALA A 151 10.77 1.90 30.62
CA ALA A 151 11.84 1.61 31.60
C ALA A 151 12.98 2.62 31.49
N ALA A 152 13.38 2.99 30.25
CA ALA A 152 14.40 4.01 30.03
C ALA A 152 13.97 5.40 30.53
N SER A 153 12.73 5.82 30.29
CA SER A 153 12.22 7.13 30.72
C SER A 153 12.08 7.21 32.26
N VAL A 154 11.67 6.14 32.92
CA VAL A 154 11.51 6.07 34.35
C VAL A 154 12.86 6.06 35.07
N SER A 155 13.92 5.49 34.50
CA SER A 155 15.26 5.51 35.09
C SER A 155 15.86 6.92 35.15
N TYR A 156 15.41 7.85 34.32
CA TYR A 156 15.83 9.26 34.35
C TYR A 156 14.98 10.15 35.29
N THR A 157 13.80 9.72 35.68
CA THR A 157 12.86 10.49 36.53
C THR A 157 12.53 9.74 37.81
N HIS A 158 13.45 9.77 38.78
CA HIS A 158 13.27 9.55 40.24
C HIS A 158 12.60 8.27 40.76
N LEU A 159 12.19 7.30 40.00
CA LEU A 159 11.93 5.96 40.49
C LEU A 159 13.26 5.22 40.58
N ARG A 160 14.03 5.43 41.67
CA ARG A 160 15.11 4.52 42.04
C ARG A 160 14.49 3.13 42.21
N ALA A 161 14.65 2.29 41.20
CA ALA A 161 14.47 0.87 41.40
C ALA A 161 15.40 0.46 42.55
N HIS A 162 14.85 0.01 43.62
CA HIS A 162 15.61 -0.71 44.63
C HIS A 162 16.01 -2.04 43.97
N GLU A 163 17.19 -2.06 43.34
CA GLU A 163 17.85 -3.29 43.00
C GLU A 163 18.09 -4.06 44.29
N THR A 164 17.22 -5.02 44.56
CA THR A 164 17.57 -6.06 45.53
C THR A 164 18.60 -6.96 44.85
N LYS A 165 19.88 -6.75 45.17
CA LYS A 165 20.93 -7.73 44.90
C LYS A 165 20.46 -9.07 45.48
N ALA A 166 20.44 -10.11 44.60
CA ALA A 166 20.33 -11.49 45.00
C ALA A 166 21.58 -11.92 45.76
#